data_6f7c4b018ca7a710eec9c6ca5c9152b1
#
_entry.id   6f7c4b018ca7a710eec9c6ca5c9152b1
#
_cell.length_a   1.000
_cell.length_b   1.000
_cell.length_c   1.000
_cell.angle_alpha   90.00
_cell.angle_beta   90.00
_cell.angle_gamma   90.00
#
_symmetry.space_group_name_H-M   'P 1'
#
loop_
_entity.id
_entity.type
_entity.pdbx_description
1 polymer ?
#
loop_
_entity_poly.entity_id
_entity_poly.type
_entity_poly.pdbx_seq_one_letter_code
_entity_poly.pdbx_strand_id
1 'polypeptide(L)'
;ATYTGLARALTTLACCLGESGRPSDAFITAQQAISVRRRLVQFAPDTQVRRLAAALSSLAPRLRTVGYVEEAFDQAREAVSLYRGLDEDEPGSCTGELAGALEVLAACGAAVGRRDEALDAAEEAAALFRGLARRAPALYSPEVISSLGTLARRMSDVGRHHEALAMTQEAVGIARALAHSAPDTHLPDLADALKTHAACLRDADRLDLALAAAREVVSIRRTLVRSSPTTYTP
;
A
#
# COMPACT_ATOMS: atom_id res chain seq x y z
N ALA A 1 -15.44 -26.11 6.57
CA ALA A 1 -14.04 -26.04 7.08
C ALA A 1 -13.00 -26.30 5.99
N THR A 2 -13.16 -27.33 5.14
CA THR A 2 -12.17 -27.75 4.11
C THR A 2 -11.93 -26.71 3.02
N TYR A 3 -12.96 -26.08 2.47
CA TYR A 3 -12.80 -25.08 1.39
C TYR A 3 -12.11 -23.78 1.85
N THR A 4 -12.36 -23.34 3.08
CA THR A 4 -11.66 -22.16 3.64
C THR A 4 -10.17 -22.46 3.84
N GLY A 5 -9.84 -23.67 4.30
CA GLY A 5 -8.45 -24.14 4.40
C GLY A 5 -7.76 -24.21 3.04
N LEU A 6 -8.45 -24.76 2.04
CA LEU A 6 -7.96 -24.83 0.66
C LEU A 6 -7.67 -23.43 0.09
N ALA A 7 -8.61 -22.49 0.21
CA ALA A 7 -8.42 -21.14 -0.29
C ALA A 7 -7.21 -20.43 0.35
N ARG A 8 -6.97 -20.65 1.66
CA ARG A 8 -5.80 -20.11 2.35
C ARG A 8 -4.51 -20.75 1.87
N ALA A 9 -4.49 -22.08 1.74
CA ALA A 9 -3.31 -22.80 1.24
C ALA A 9 -2.94 -22.38 -0.19
N LEU A 10 -3.94 -22.22 -1.07
CA LEU A 10 -3.72 -21.73 -2.45
C LEU A 10 -3.17 -20.29 -2.45
N THR A 11 -3.65 -19.41 -1.58
CA THR A 11 -3.12 -18.05 -1.45
C THR A 11 -1.63 -18.08 -1.06
N THR A 12 -1.28 -18.89 -0.05
CA THR A 12 0.13 -19.04 0.38
C THR A 12 1.00 -19.63 -0.72
N LEU A 13 0.51 -20.65 -1.43
CA LEU A 13 1.22 -21.27 -2.54
C LEU A 13 1.48 -20.28 -3.68
N ALA A 14 0.48 -19.46 -4.05
CA ALA A 14 0.64 -18.42 -5.06
C ALA A 14 1.74 -17.42 -4.69
N CYS A 15 1.83 -17.05 -3.40
CA CYS A 15 2.88 -16.19 -2.89
C CYS A 15 4.28 -16.84 -3.05
N CYS A 16 4.44 -18.07 -2.57
CA CYS A 16 5.72 -18.78 -2.67
C CYS A 16 6.16 -19.02 -4.13
N LEU A 17 5.21 -19.32 -5.03
CA LEU A 17 5.50 -19.46 -6.46
C LEU A 17 6.00 -18.15 -7.09
N GLY A 18 5.41 -17.01 -6.72
CA GLY A 18 5.87 -15.70 -7.18
C GLY A 18 7.30 -15.40 -6.71
N GLU A 19 7.59 -15.65 -5.43
CA GLU A 19 8.91 -15.47 -4.84
C GLU A 19 9.98 -16.41 -5.41
N SER A 20 9.57 -17.61 -5.86
CA SER A 20 10.46 -18.61 -6.51
C SER A 20 10.67 -18.38 -8.02
N GLY A 21 10.21 -17.24 -8.57
CA GLY A 21 10.39 -16.93 -9.99
C GLY A 21 9.51 -17.73 -10.95
N ARG A 22 8.36 -18.21 -10.47
CA ARG A 22 7.35 -18.95 -11.26
C ARG A 22 6.06 -18.13 -11.43
N PRO A 23 6.09 -17.02 -12.18
CA PRO A 23 4.97 -16.08 -12.26
C PRO A 23 3.69 -16.67 -12.84
N SER A 24 3.79 -17.53 -13.87
CA SER A 24 2.62 -18.14 -14.50
C SER A 24 1.90 -19.10 -13.54
N ASP A 25 2.65 -19.90 -12.79
CA ASP A 25 2.07 -20.82 -11.80
C ASP A 25 1.48 -20.05 -10.62
N ALA A 26 2.13 -18.97 -10.20
CA ALA A 26 1.61 -18.06 -9.18
C ALA A 26 0.27 -17.46 -9.58
N PHE A 27 0.16 -16.98 -10.83
CA PHE A 27 -1.09 -16.44 -11.39
C PHE A 27 -2.21 -17.48 -11.39
N ILE A 28 -1.97 -18.66 -11.96
CA ILE A 28 -2.97 -19.74 -12.01
C ILE A 28 -3.44 -20.10 -10.60
N THR A 29 -2.52 -20.24 -9.66
CA THR A 29 -2.83 -20.59 -8.27
C THR A 29 -3.62 -19.49 -7.56
N ALA A 30 -3.29 -18.21 -7.82
CA ALA A 30 -4.04 -17.08 -7.31
C ALA A 30 -5.49 -17.06 -7.82
N GLN A 31 -5.69 -17.31 -9.11
CA GLN A 31 -7.03 -17.42 -9.71
C GLN A 31 -7.85 -18.58 -9.10
N GLN A 32 -7.22 -19.70 -8.82
CA GLN A 32 -7.87 -20.81 -8.12
C GLN A 32 -8.27 -20.41 -6.69
N ALA A 33 -7.41 -19.70 -5.95
CA ALA A 33 -7.73 -19.23 -4.61
C ALA A 33 -8.95 -18.31 -4.60
N ILE A 34 -8.99 -17.36 -5.54
CA ILE A 34 -10.12 -16.42 -5.70
C ILE A 34 -11.40 -17.17 -6.08
N SER A 35 -11.34 -18.12 -7.03
CA SER A 35 -12.51 -18.88 -7.46
C SER A 35 -13.13 -19.68 -6.30
N VAL A 36 -12.30 -20.29 -5.46
CA VAL A 36 -12.77 -20.99 -4.25
C VAL A 36 -13.43 -20.01 -3.27
N ARG A 37 -12.85 -18.81 -3.07
CA ARG A 37 -13.44 -17.78 -2.18
C ARG A 37 -14.77 -17.25 -2.71
N ARG A 38 -14.89 -16.99 -4.03
CA ARG A 38 -16.16 -16.56 -4.65
C ARG A 38 -17.26 -17.59 -4.43
N ARG A 39 -16.96 -18.89 -4.54
CA ARG A 39 -17.92 -19.96 -4.20
C ARG A 39 -18.32 -19.93 -2.73
N LEU A 40 -17.37 -19.69 -1.81
CA LEU A 40 -17.67 -19.59 -0.39
C LEU A 40 -18.60 -18.41 -0.05
N VAL A 41 -18.48 -17.27 -0.75
CA VAL A 41 -19.38 -16.13 -0.60
C VAL A 41 -20.83 -16.52 -0.91
N GLN A 42 -21.09 -17.38 -1.89
CA GLN A 42 -22.44 -17.83 -2.23
C GLN A 42 -23.13 -18.62 -1.09
N PHE A 43 -22.34 -19.28 -0.21
CA PHE A 43 -22.88 -20.08 0.89
C PHE A 43 -22.94 -19.34 2.24
N ALA A 44 -22.11 -18.32 2.44
CA ALA A 44 -22.02 -17.58 3.69
C ALA A 44 -21.52 -16.14 3.43
N PRO A 45 -22.35 -15.27 2.80
CA PRO A 45 -21.92 -13.94 2.35
C PRO A 45 -21.36 -13.10 3.50
N ASP A 46 -22.05 -12.98 4.63
CA ASP A 46 -21.71 -12.10 5.76
C ASP A 46 -20.27 -12.28 6.29
N THR A 47 -19.77 -13.52 6.26
CA THR A 47 -18.42 -13.83 6.77
C THR A 47 -17.36 -13.97 5.68
N GLN A 48 -17.75 -14.22 4.43
CA GLN A 48 -16.82 -14.54 3.35
C GLN A 48 -16.50 -13.34 2.45
N VAL A 49 -17.38 -12.34 2.34
CA VAL A 49 -17.16 -11.13 1.52
C VAL A 49 -15.89 -10.42 1.99
N ARG A 50 -15.75 -10.12 3.30
CA ARG A 50 -14.53 -9.50 3.85
C ARG A 50 -13.26 -10.33 3.56
N ARG A 51 -13.36 -11.66 3.66
CA ARG A 51 -12.24 -12.57 3.36
C ARG A 51 -11.88 -12.61 1.88
N LEU A 52 -12.87 -12.49 1.00
CA LEU A 52 -12.63 -12.36 -0.44
C LEU A 52 -11.92 -11.03 -0.74
N ALA A 53 -12.44 -9.91 -0.22
CA ALA A 53 -11.85 -8.59 -0.39
C ALA A 53 -10.38 -8.55 0.10
N ALA A 54 -10.10 -9.11 1.29
CA ALA A 54 -8.74 -9.22 1.82
C ALA A 54 -7.82 -10.07 0.94
N ALA A 55 -8.33 -11.18 0.36
CA ALA A 55 -7.54 -12.00 -0.55
C ALA A 55 -7.22 -11.29 -1.86
N LEU A 56 -8.19 -10.60 -2.45
CA LEU A 56 -8.00 -9.80 -3.65
C LEU A 56 -6.96 -8.69 -3.40
N SER A 57 -7.09 -7.92 -2.31
CA SER A 57 -6.13 -6.88 -1.93
C SER A 57 -4.71 -7.42 -1.70
N SER A 58 -4.58 -8.62 -1.13
CA SER A 58 -3.26 -9.21 -0.85
C SER A 58 -2.59 -9.81 -2.09
N LEU A 59 -3.36 -10.29 -3.06
CA LEU A 59 -2.85 -10.90 -4.29
C LEU A 59 -2.56 -9.88 -5.40
N ALA A 60 -3.31 -8.80 -5.48
CA ALA A 60 -3.14 -7.79 -6.51
C ALA A 60 -1.71 -7.21 -6.60
N PRO A 61 -1.04 -6.78 -5.51
CA PRO A 61 0.35 -6.30 -5.58
C PRO A 61 1.32 -7.36 -6.11
N ARG A 62 1.08 -8.63 -5.79
CA ARG A 62 1.93 -9.76 -6.24
C ARG A 62 1.75 -10.04 -7.72
N LEU A 63 0.52 -10.02 -8.23
CA LEU A 63 0.23 -10.13 -9.66
C LEU A 63 0.89 -8.99 -10.44
N ARG A 64 0.83 -7.77 -9.92
CA ARG A 64 1.51 -6.62 -10.51
C ARG A 64 3.03 -6.83 -10.60
N THR A 65 3.67 -7.39 -9.57
CA THR A 65 5.13 -7.63 -9.58
C THR A 65 5.55 -8.72 -10.56
N VAL A 66 4.69 -9.68 -10.85
CA VAL A 66 4.95 -10.74 -11.85
C VAL A 66 4.47 -10.39 -13.26
N GLY A 67 3.98 -9.14 -13.48
CA GLY A 67 3.66 -8.60 -14.80
C GLY A 67 2.18 -8.68 -15.22
N TYR A 68 1.30 -9.29 -14.41
CA TYR A 68 -0.15 -9.33 -14.66
C TYR A 68 -0.84 -8.07 -14.15
N VAL A 69 -0.52 -6.93 -14.78
CA VAL A 69 -0.90 -5.59 -14.26
C VAL A 69 -2.38 -5.28 -14.42
N GLU A 70 -3.01 -5.70 -15.51
CA GLU A 70 -4.45 -5.50 -15.74
C GLU A 70 -5.28 -6.33 -14.76
N GLU A 71 -4.93 -7.60 -14.58
CA GLU A 71 -5.60 -8.48 -13.64
C GLU A 71 -5.42 -8.00 -12.19
N ALA A 72 -4.24 -7.47 -11.86
CA ALA A 72 -3.97 -6.88 -10.55
C ALA A 72 -4.87 -5.65 -10.29
N PHE A 73 -5.04 -4.81 -11.32
CA PHE A 73 -5.92 -3.66 -11.23
C PHE A 73 -7.39 -4.06 -11.04
N ASP A 74 -7.87 -5.03 -11.83
CA ASP A 74 -9.25 -5.51 -11.72
C ASP A 74 -9.53 -6.14 -10.35
N GLN A 75 -8.57 -6.91 -9.81
CA GLN A 75 -8.68 -7.47 -8.45
C GLN A 75 -8.70 -6.38 -7.37
N ALA A 76 -7.84 -5.38 -7.49
CA ALA A 76 -7.82 -4.26 -6.54
C ALA A 76 -9.14 -3.47 -6.57
N ARG A 77 -9.69 -3.23 -7.76
CA ARG A 77 -10.99 -2.56 -7.95
C ARG A 77 -12.15 -3.37 -7.36
N GLU A 78 -12.17 -4.70 -7.57
CA GLU A 78 -13.16 -5.59 -6.95
C GLU A 78 -13.05 -5.56 -5.41
N ALA A 79 -11.82 -5.58 -4.86
CA ALA A 79 -11.61 -5.50 -3.41
C ALA A 79 -12.17 -4.20 -2.81
N VAL A 80 -11.92 -3.05 -3.45
CA VAL A 80 -12.46 -1.76 -3.03
C VAL A 80 -13.99 -1.76 -3.06
N SER A 81 -14.59 -2.30 -4.14
CA SER A 81 -16.05 -2.39 -4.25
C SER A 81 -16.67 -3.23 -3.14
N LEU A 82 -16.05 -4.37 -2.79
CA LEU A 82 -16.51 -5.23 -1.71
C LEU A 82 -16.39 -4.56 -0.33
N TYR A 83 -15.29 -3.86 -0.07
CA TYR A 83 -15.12 -3.13 1.19
C TYR A 83 -16.06 -1.93 1.30
N ARG A 84 -16.34 -1.21 0.20
CA ARG A 84 -17.37 -0.15 0.20
C ARG A 84 -18.74 -0.68 0.57
N GLY A 85 -19.19 -1.80 -0.04
CA GLY A 85 -20.45 -2.43 0.34
C GLY A 85 -20.51 -2.81 1.82
N LEU A 86 -19.42 -3.38 2.37
CA LEU A 86 -19.36 -3.71 3.80
C LEU A 86 -19.40 -2.46 4.71
N ASP A 87 -18.78 -1.36 4.29
CA ASP A 87 -18.76 -0.12 5.08
C ASP A 87 -20.09 0.64 4.98
N GLU A 88 -20.83 0.49 3.87
CA GLU A 88 -22.22 0.99 3.72
C GLU A 88 -23.20 0.23 4.64
N ASP A 89 -23.05 -1.09 4.73
CA ASP A 89 -23.89 -1.94 5.59
C ASP A 89 -23.60 -1.69 7.09
N GLU A 90 -22.35 -1.49 7.47
CA GLU A 90 -21.92 -1.21 8.83
C GLU A 90 -20.82 -0.13 8.84
N PRO A 91 -21.22 1.17 8.94
CA PRO A 91 -20.28 2.29 8.83
C PRO A 91 -19.13 2.24 9.86
N GLY A 92 -17.92 2.32 9.35
CA GLY A 92 -16.71 2.29 10.17
C GLY A 92 -16.17 0.89 10.45
N SER A 93 -16.85 -0.18 10.02
CA SER A 93 -16.46 -1.57 10.34
C SER A 93 -15.20 -2.03 9.61
N CYS A 94 -14.90 -1.45 8.45
CA CYS A 94 -13.76 -1.84 7.61
C CYS A 94 -13.04 -0.65 6.96
N THR A 95 -13.15 0.55 7.54
CA THR A 95 -12.55 1.78 6.99
C THR A 95 -11.03 1.64 6.78
N GLY A 96 -10.31 0.97 7.68
CA GLY A 96 -8.87 0.74 7.55
C GLY A 96 -8.53 -0.20 6.40
N GLU A 97 -9.29 -1.28 6.25
CA GLU A 97 -9.14 -2.23 5.15
C GLU A 97 -9.51 -1.60 3.80
N LEU A 98 -10.55 -0.76 3.77
CA LEU A 98 -10.91 0.01 2.58
C LEU A 98 -9.78 0.96 2.17
N ALA A 99 -9.22 1.70 3.13
CA ALA A 99 -8.11 2.60 2.87
C ALA A 99 -6.88 1.85 2.32
N GLY A 100 -6.54 0.69 2.90
CA GLY A 100 -5.47 -0.16 2.38
C GLY A 100 -5.74 -0.72 0.98
N ALA A 101 -6.99 -1.11 0.69
CA ALA A 101 -7.38 -1.57 -0.64
C ALA A 101 -7.31 -0.46 -1.70
N LEU A 102 -7.66 0.77 -1.33
CA LEU A 102 -7.51 1.96 -2.17
C LEU A 102 -6.05 2.29 -2.49
N GLU A 103 -5.12 2.12 -1.55
CA GLU A 103 -3.68 2.24 -1.83
C GLU A 103 -3.20 1.21 -2.86
N VAL A 104 -3.68 -0.04 -2.73
CA VAL A 104 -3.39 -1.10 -3.71
C VAL A 104 -3.96 -0.74 -5.08
N LEU A 105 -5.20 -0.23 -5.13
CA LEU A 105 -5.83 0.22 -6.37
C LEU A 105 -5.05 1.37 -7.02
N ALA A 106 -4.62 2.35 -6.24
CA ALA A 106 -3.79 3.46 -6.71
C ALA A 106 -2.46 2.99 -7.31
N ALA A 107 -1.83 1.99 -6.69
CA ALA A 107 -0.57 1.43 -7.17
C ALA A 107 -0.75 0.59 -8.45
N CYS A 108 -1.83 -0.19 -8.55
CA CYS A 108 -2.16 -0.98 -9.73
C CYS A 108 -2.64 -0.09 -10.89
N GLY A 109 -3.49 0.91 -10.60
CA GLY A 109 -3.98 1.87 -11.60
C GLY A 109 -2.85 2.65 -12.27
N ALA A 110 -1.86 3.06 -11.49
CA ALA A 110 -0.66 3.69 -12.04
C ALA A 110 0.15 2.76 -12.95
N ALA A 111 0.22 1.47 -12.64
CA ALA A 111 0.95 0.49 -13.43
C ALA A 111 0.29 0.23 -14.80
N VAL A 112 -1.04 0.31 -14.87
CA VAL A 112 -1.80 0.19 -16.13
C VAL A 112 -2.04 1.53 -16.84
N GLY A 113 -1.50 2.63 -16.31
CA GLY A 113 -1.63 3.97 -16.91
C GLY A 113 -2.96 4.69 -16.64
N ARG A 114 -3.82 4.18 -15.76
CA ARG A 114 -5.07 4.82 -15.33
C ARG A 114 -4.81 5.86 -14.26
N ARG A 115 -4.16 6.95 -14.67
CA ARG A 115 -3.60 7.95 -13.76
C ARG A 115 -4.65 8.66 -12.91
N ASP A 116 -5.79 9.02 -13.50
CA ASP A 116 -6.85 9.73 -12.79
C ASP A 116 -7.51 8.84 -11.74
N GLU A 117 -7.87 7.60 -12.10
CA GLU A 117 -8.41 6.62 -11.14
C GLU A 117 -7.42 6.29 -10.01
N ALA A 118 -6.13 6.24 -10.33
CA ALA A 118 -5.08 6.02 -9.34
C ALA A 118 -4.91 7.20 -8.38
N LEU A 119 -5.08 8.43 -8.88
CA LEU A 119 -5.06 9.63 -8.06
C LEU A 119 -6.28 9.69 -7.14
N ASP A 120 -7.49 9.50 -7.68
CA ASP A 120 -8.73 9.49 -6.91
C ASP A 120 -8.68 8.47 -5.76
N ALA A 121 -8.20 7.26 -6.05
CA ALA A 121 -8.04 6.22 -5.03
C ALA A 121 -7.00 6.61 -3.96
N ALA A 122 -5.90 7.26 -4.34
CA ALA A 122 -4.90 7.72 -3.38
C ALA A 122 -5.40 8.89 -2.52
N GLU A 123 -6.18 9.82 -3.08
CA GLU A 123 -6.80 10.92 -2.34
C GLU A 123 -7.81 10.39 -1.30
N GLU A 124 -8.66 9.43 -1.68
CA GLU A 124 -9.61 8.78 -0.77
C GLU A 124 -8.88 8.01 0.35
N ALA A 125 -7.86 7.21 0.01
CA ALA A 125 -7.06 6.47 1.01
C ALA A 125 -6.43 7.40 2.05
N ALA A 126 -5.79 8.48 1.60
CA ALA A 126 -5.17 9.46 2.49
C ALA A 126 -6.19 10.16 3.39
N ALA A 127 -7.39 10.47 2.88
CA ALA A 127 -8.46 11.07 3.66
C ALA A 127 -8.96 10.10 4.76
N LEU A 128 -9.16 8.82 4.43
CA LEU A 128 -9.59 7.80 5.39
C LEU A 128 -8.53 7.57 6.48
N PHE A 129 -7.25 7.40 6.11
CA PHE A 129 -6.19 7.21 7.11
C PHE A 129 -6.00 8.44 8.00
N ARG A 130 -6.09 9.67 7.49
CA ARG A 130 -6.10 10.88 8.31
C ARG A 130 -7.30 10.90 9.28
N GLY A 131 -8.48 10.43 8.83
CA GLY A 131 -9.67 10.27 9.68
C GLY A 131 -9.44 9.29 10.82
N LEU A 132 -8.84 8.14 10.55
CA LEU A 132 -8.48 7.10 11.53
C LEU A 132 -7.40 7.61 12.50
N ALA A 133 -6.36 8.28 11.99
CA ALA A 133 -5.26 8.80 12.80
C ALA A 133 -5.72 9.88 13.80
N ARG A 134 -6.75 10.66 13.49
CA ARG A 134 -7.36 11.60 14.46
C ARG A 134 -7.96 10.90 15.67
N ARG A 135 -8.43 9.65 15.51
CA ARG A 135 -9.03 8.84 16.59
C ARG A 135 -7.99 7.98 17.30
N ALA A 136 -7.01 7.47 16.59
CA ALA A 136 -5.97 6.59 17.12
C ALA A 136 -4.59 6.90 16.46
N PRO A 137 -3.93 8.01 16.87
CA PRO A 137 -2.69 8.45 16.23
C PRO A 137 -1.57 7.42 16.26
N ALA A 138 -1.38 6.76 17.41
CA ALA A 138 -0.32 5.76 17.58
C ALA A 138 -0.46 4.55 16.64
N LEU A 139 -1.68 4.25 16.21
CA LEU A 139 -1.97 3.11 15.35
C LEU A 139 -1.89 3.47 13.86
N TYR A 140 -2.32 4.68 13.48
CA TYR A 140 -2.50 5.01 12.07
C TYR A 140 -1.54 6.09 11.53
N SER A 141 -0.65 6.66 12.35
CA SER A 141 0.33 7.64 11.83
C SER A 141 1.31 7.04 10.81
N PRO A 142 1.80 5.78 10.94
CA PRO A 142 2.60 5.15 9.90
C PRO A 142 1.84 4.99 8.58
N GLU A 143 0.55 4.61 8.64
CA GLU A 143 -0.32 4.48 7.46
C GLU A 143 -0.56 5.84 6.79
N VAL A 144 -0.72 6.93 7.57
CA VAL A 144 -0.80 8.28 7.02
C VAL A 144 0.48 8.64 6.27
N ILE A 145 1.65 8.35 6.81
CA ILE A 145 2.94 8.60 6.14
C ILE A 145 2.99 7.87 4.79
N SER A 146 2.64 6.59 4.78
CA SER A 146 2.62 5.76 3.57
C SER A 146 1.65 6.30 2.52
N SER A 147 0.41 6.60 2.95
CA SER A 147 -0.66 7.07 2.05
C SER A 147 -0.34 8.44 1.45
N LEU A 148 0.21 9.36 2.24
CA LEU A 148 0.69 10.65 1.74
C LEU A 148 1.81 10.50 0.71
N GLY A 149 2.72 9.55 0.93
CA GLY A 149 3.78 9.21 -0.04
C GLY A 149 3.21 8.63 -1.34
N THR A 150 2.17 7.79 -1.25
CA THR A 150 1.47 7.24 -2.42
C THR A 150 0.73 8.34 -3.17
N LEU A 151 -0.03 9.20 -2.45
CA LEU A 151 -0.74 10.33 -3.03
C LEU A 151 0.22 11.29 -3.74
N ALA A 152 1.33 11.65 -3.12
CA ALA A 152 2.32 12.53 -3.72
C ALA A 152 2.88 11.99 -5.05
N ARG A 153 3.15 10.69 -5.12
CA ARG A 153 3.58 10.04 -6.37
C ARG A 153 2.49 10.12 -7.45
N ARG A 154 1.22 9.87 -7.10
CA ARG A 154 0.10 9.99 -8.06
C ARG A 154 -0.08 11.42 -8.54
N MET A 155 0.06 12.41 -7.64
CA MET A 155 0.06 13.83 -8.01
C MET A 155 1.22 14.17 -8.97
N SER A 156 2.43 13.66 -8.71
CA SER A 156 3.56 13.84 -9.63
C SER A 156 3.32 13.21 -11.01
N ASP A 157 2.69 12.02 -11.07
CA ASP A 157 2.36 11.33 -12.34
C ASP A 157 1.42 12.13 -13.24
N VAL A 158 0.64 13.06 -12.66
CA VAL A 158 -0.27 13.98 -13.38
C VAL A 158 0.25 15.43 -13.43
N GLY A 159 1.50 15.66 -13.02
CA GLY A 159 2.15 16.97 -13.08
C GLY A 159 1.80 17.94 -11.94
N ARG A 160 1.07 17.52 -10.90
CA ARG A 160 0.71 18.35 -9.74
C ARG A 160 1.87 18.41 -8.72
N HIS A 161 3.07 18.82 -9.17
CA HIS A 161 4.31 18.74 -8.37
C HIS A 161 4.29 19.57 -7.08
N HIS A 162 3.68 20.76 -7.10
CA HIS A 162 3.58 21.58 -5.88
C HIS A 162 2.73 20.93 -4.78
N GLU A 163 1.63 20.31 -5.17
CA GLU A 163 0.76 19.61 -4.23
C GLU A 163 1.42 18.31 -3.72
N ALA A 164 2.12 17.59 -4.60
CA ALA A 164 2.94 16.43 -4.20
C ALA A 164 4.00 16.80 -3.14
N LEU A 165 4.65 17.97 -3.30
CA LEU A 165 5.60 18.46 -2.30
C LEU A 165 4.94 18.76 -0.96
N ALA A 166 3.75 19.35 -0.93
CA ALA A 166 3.03 19.60 0.32
C ALA A 166 2.69 18.28 1.05
N MET A 167 2.23 17.26 0.31
CA MET A 167 1.93 15.94 0.89
C MET A 167 3.17 15.27 1.47
N THR A 168 4.30 15.31 0.76
CA THR A 168 5.54 14.70 1.27
C THR A 168 6.15 15.48 2.42
N GLN A 169 6.00 16.82 2.47
CA GLN A 169 6.42 17.63 3.62
C GLN A 169 5.63 17.25 4.89
N GLU A 170 4.30 17.07 4.76
CA GLU A 170 3.46 16.59 5.86
C GLU A 170 3.93 15.20 6.34
N ALA A 171 4.14 14.26 5.41
CA ALA A 171 4.61 12.92 5.72
C ALA A 171 5.96 12.93 6.48
N VAL A 172 6.92 13.72 6.01
CA VAL A 172 8.23 13.87 6.67
C VAL A 172 8.08 14.51 8.07
N GLY A 173 7.18 15.47 8.23
CA GLY A 173 6.90 16.09 9.53
C GLY A 173 6.38 15.06 10.55
N ILE A 174 5.41 14.25 10.16
CA ILE A 174 4.85 13.17 11.01
C ILE A 174 5.96 12.14 11.31
N ALA A 175 6.69 11.68 10.29
CA ALA A 175 7.74 10.69 10.45
C ALA A 175 8.87 11.17 11.38
N ARG A 176 9.27 12.43 11.31
CA ARG A 176 10.25 13.03 12.24
C ARG A 176 9.75 13.04 13.68
N ALA A 177 8.49 13.40 13.90
CA ALA A 177 7.90 13.38 15.24
C ALA A 177 7.89 11.97 15.83
N LEU A 178 7.53 10.96 15.05
CA LEU A 178 7.56 9.56 15.47
C LEU A 178 9.00 9.07 15.73
N ALA A 179 9.94 9.38 14.84
CA ALA A 179 11.35 8.99 14.99
C ALA A 179 12.02 9.68 16.18
N HIS A 180 11.56 10.87 16.58
CA HIS A 180 12.01 11.53 17.81
C HIS A 180 11.54 10.80 19.07
N SER A 181 10.32 10.28 19.07
CA SER A 181 9.75 9.56 20.22
C SER A 181 10.24 8.11 20.34
N ALA A 182 10.43 7.41 19.21
CA ALA A 182 10.87 6.02 19.18
C ALA A 182 11.79 5.77 17.95
N PRO A 183 13.09 6.15 18.06
CA PRO A 183 14.02 6.11 16.92
C PRO A 183 14.16 4.72 16.31
N ASP A 184 14.34 3.69 17.13
CA ASP A 184 14.57 2.32 16.65
C ASP A 184 13.42 1.77 15.80
N THR A 185 12.20 2.24 16.07
CA THR A 185 11.00 1.81 15.35
C THR A 185 10.74 2.64 14.09
N HIS A 186 10.93 3.96 14.17
CA HIS A 186 10.42 4.90 13.15
C HIS A 186 11.49 5.57 12.29
N LEU A 187 12.79 5.32 12.51
CA LEU A 187 13.83 5.78 11.57
C LEU A 187 13.67 5.18 10.16
N PRO A 188 13.24 3.91 9.99
CA PRO A 188 12.92 3.38 8.66
C PRO A 188 11.82 4.18 7.96
N ASP A 189 10.73 4.51 8.66
CA ASP A 189 9.60 5.28 8.11
C ASP A 189 10.05 6.68 7.68
N LEU A 190 10.89 7.34 8.51
CA LEU A 190 11.46 8.64 8.17
C LEU A 190 12.36 8.57 6.93
N ALA A 191 13.19 7.52 6.81
CA ALA A 191 14.04 7.34 5.63
C ALA A 191 13.20 7.14 4.35
N ASP A 192 12.09 6.41 4.41
CA ASP A 192 11.22 6.17 3.26
C ASP A 192 10.39 7.42 2.91
N ALA A 193 9.91 8.18 3.89
CA ALA A 193 9.26 9.48 3.67
C ALA A 193 10.21 10.48 3.00
N LEU A 194 11.44 10.61 3.51
CA LEU A 194 12.47 11.48 2.92
C LEU A 194 12.87 11.04 1.51
N LYS A 195 12.95 9.73 1.24
CA LYS A 195 13.22 9.21 -0.11
C LYS A 195 12.13 9.64 -1.10
N THR A 196 10.86 9.54 -0.69
CA THR A 196 9.73 9.98 -1.51
C THR A 196 9.75 11.50 -1.71
N HIS A 197 10.04 12.26 -0.65
CA HIS A 197 10.18 13.72 -0.71
C HIS A 197 11.30 14.15 -1.67
N ALA A 198 12.47 13.49 -1.61
CA ALA A 198 13.57 13.76 -2.54
C ALA A 198 13.18 13.50 -4.01
N ALA A 199 12.40 12.45 -4.27
CA ALA A 199 11.88 12.19 -5.61
C ALA A 199 10.94 13.30 -6.10
N CYS A 200 9.98 13.73 -5.28
CA CYS A 200 9.07 14.84 -5.62
C CYS A 200 9.81 16.17 -5.80
N LEU A 201 10.85 16.44 -5.00
CA LEU A 201 11.71 17.62 -5.17
C LEU A 201 12.45 17.60 -6.52
N ARG A 202 12.97 16.45 -6.92
CA ARG A 202 13.60 16.28 -8.23
C ARG A 202 12.60 16.51 -9.37
N ASP A 203 11.39 15.96 -9.25
CA ASP A 203 10.34 16.10 -10.27
C ASP A 203 9.81 17.55 -10.35
N ALA A 204 9.99 18.35 -9.28
CA ALA A 204 9.73 19.78 -9.22
C ALA A 204 10.97 20.65 -9.56
N ASP A 205 12.03 20.07 -10.10
CA ASP A 205 13.32 20.73 -10.43
C ASP A 205 14.03 21.45 -9.26
N ARG A 206 13.79 20.95 -8.01
CA ARG A 206 14.39 21.48 -6.77
C ARG A 206 15.62 20.62 -6.39
N LEU A 207 16.60 20.51 -7.29
CA LEU A 207 17.72 19.55 -7.21
C LEU A 207 18.58 19.67 -5.95
N ASP A 208 18.87 20.90 -5.49
CA ASP A 208 19.67 21.12 -4.28
C ASP A 208 18.97 20.58 -3.02
N LEU A 209 17.66 20.79 -2.92
CA LEU A 209 16.86 20.28 -1.82
C LEU A 209 16.68 18.76 -1.91
N ALA A 210 16.52 18.22 -3.13
CA ALA A 210 16.48 16.78 -3.35
C ALA A 210 17.78 16.08 -2.90
N LEU A 211 18.92 16.71 -3.22
CA LEU A 211 20.24 16.22 -2.80
C LEU A 211 20.40 16.26 -1.26
N ALA A 212 19.94 17.32 -0.61
CA ALA A 212 19.97 17.44 0.85
C ALA A 212 19.13 16.32 1.51
N ALA A 213 17.89 16.12 1.04
CA ALA A 213 17.02 15.04 1.53
C ALA A 213 17.62 13.65 1.30
N ALA A 214 18.20 13.41 0.13
CA ALA A 214 18.86 12.14 -0.18
C ALA A 214 20.08 11.86 0.73
N ARG A 215 20.85 12.87 1.06
CA ARG A 215 21.97 12.77 2.03
C ARG A 215 21.47 12.40 3.43
N GLU A 216 20.34 12.97 3.87
CA GLU A 216 19.71 12.61 5.14
C GLU A 216 19.27 11.15 5.15
N VAL A 217 18.64 10.65 4.06
CA VAL A 217 18.31 9.22 3.90
C VAL A 217 19.54 8.32 4.07
N VAL A 218 20.64 8.65 3.39
CA VAL A 218 21.89 7.87 3.50
C VAL A 218 22.42 7.87 4.93
N SER A 219 22.36 9.00 5.63
CA SER A 219 22.79 9.11 7.02
C SER A 219 21.96 8.19 7.93
N ILE A 220 20.62 8.25 7.80
CA ILE A 220 19.69 7.41 8.59
C ILE A 220 19.94 5.93 8.30
N ARG A 221 20.03 5.53 7.02
CA ARG A 221 20.27 4.12 6.63
C ARG A 221 21.61 3.61 7.17
N ARG A 222 22.67 4.42 7.18
CA ARG A 222 23.96 4.06 7.81
C ARG A 222 23.82 3.84 9.32
N THR A 223 23.02 4.64 10.01
CA THR A 223 22.75 4.46 11.44
C THR A 223 22.03 3.13 11.66
N LEU A 224 20.98 2.83 10.89
CA LEU A 224 20.22 1.57 10.99
C LEU A 224 21.10 0.33 10.76
N VAL A 225 21.98 0.36 9.77
CA VAL A 225 22.94 -0.75 9.52
C VAL A 225 23.90 -0.95 10.68
N ARG A 226 24.32 0.11 11.35
CA ARG A 226 25.22 0.02 12.52
C ARG A 226 24.51 -0.53 13.76
N SER A 227 23.25 -0.14 13.98
CA SER A 227 22.46 -0.60 15.14
C SER A 227 21.94 -2.04 15.00
N SER A 228 21.68 -2.51 13.78
CA SER A 228 21.16 -3.86 13.52
C SER A 228 21.74 -4.46 12.23
N PRO A 229 23.01 -4.89 12.24
CA PRO A 229 23.71 -5.40 11.05
C PRO A 229 22.98 -6.56 10.36
N THR A 230 22.39 -7.48 11.14
CA THR A 230 21.73 -8.70 10.62
C THR A 230 20.40 -8.43 9.94
N THR A 231 19.75 -7.31 10.22
CA THR A 231 18.41 -6.96 9.68
C THR A 231 18.53 -6.15 8.37
N TYR A 232 19.65 -5.44 8.17
CA TYR A 232 19.81 -4.47 7.08
C TYR A 232 20.96 -4.78 6.11
N THR A 233 21.64 -5.91 6.26
CA THR A 233 22.56 -6.44 5.25
C THR A 233 21.80 -7.33 4.27
N PRO A 234 22.07 -7.24 2.95
CA PRO A 234 21.44 -8.08 1.93
C PRO A 234 21.83 -9.55 2.07
#